data_71c94d4bd7cffdc72ddfd4566b4a8ebf
#
_entry.id   71c94d4bd7cffdc72ddfd4566b4a8ebf
#
_cell.length_a   1.000
_cell.length_b   1.000
_cell.length_c   1.000
_cell.angle_alpha   90.00
_cell.angle_beta   90.00
_cell.angle_gamma   90.00
#
_symmetry.space_group_name_H-M   'P 1'
#
loop_
_entity.id
_entity.type
_entity.pdbx_description
1 polymer ?
#
loop_
_entity_poly.entity_id
_entity_poly.type
_entity_poly.pdbx_seq_one_letter_code
_entity_poly.pdbx_strand_id
1 'polypeptide(L)'
;MEWEPDGFHKNEDERDPEDIRIMAYCEKLDNLLLQQIYQMFDKNRFIDLIENFVIYDKGIKKICRYNQFYAIKRTQKRLAKQRGGIIWHTQGSGKTLTMVWLSKWILANCKKENPRVLIVTDRDELDEQIEKTYIGVDEKITRTKSCDDLLQKLNSYDDSLLCSLVHKFGRRGGEATESDYSKYIDELRKALPSGFKAKGKIFVFVDECHRTQSGKLHAAMQAIMPEAIFIGFTGTPLLKKDKKTSIEVFGTYIHSYKFNEAVRDGVILDLRYEYRDIPQDITAHDRIDQWFDVKTRTLSSRAKAKLKEKWANMQKIYSSRSRLQRIAWDIIQDFDLKPRLMDGNGNAILVADSIYTACKYYEAFQQLDFKKCAIISSYTPQAGDLRTDTVSADDETETFEKYDIYLRMLGFNPDNLPEKISIRKKVEEFEKEAKEKFINEPANMKLLIVVDKLLTGFDAPPCTYLYIDKNMQDHGLFQAICRVNRLDGDTKEFGYIVDYKQLFGDLKNAMDKYTSGAFENYDFKDVDGLLKERSIESIKHFKEIFEELEKDY
;
A
#
# COMPACT_ATOMS: atom_id res chain seq x y z
N MET A 1 -1.24 -18.30 -18.51
CA MET A 1 -2.25 -17.92 -17.49
C MET A 1 -3.15 -19.13 -17.33
N GLU A 2 -2.98 -19.83 -16.25
CA GLU A 2 -3.82 -20.98 -15.96
C GLU A 2 -5.19 -20.51 -15.48
N TRP A 3 -6.24 -21.03 -16.09
CA TRP A 3 -7.60 -20.77 -15.68
C TRP A 3 -7.98 -21.86 -14.69
N GLU A 4 -7.80 -21.59 -13.39
CA GLU A 4 -8.13 -22.55 -12.37
C GLU A 4 -9.63 -22.53 -12.03
N PRO A 5 -10.24 -23.71 -11.83
CA PRO A 5 -11.58 -23.80 -11.31
C PRO A 5 -11.62 -23.22 -9.89
N ASP A 6 -12.77 -22.67 -9.52
CA ASP A 6 -12.99 -22.05 -8.23
C ASP A 6 -12.84 -23.06 -7.06
N GLY A 7 -11.58 -23.32 -6.68
CA GLY A 7 -11.24 -24.25 -5.58
C GLY A 7 -11.54 -23.72 -4.18
N PHE A 8 -12.02 -22.48 -4.06
CA PHE A 8 -12.05 -21.74 -2.80
C PHE A 8 -13.22 -22.10 -1.87
N HIS A 9 -14.31 -22.65 -2.37
CA HIS A 9 -15.45 -22.98 -1.50
C HIS A 9 -15.58 -24.46 -1.18
N LYS A 10 -15.38 -24.74 0.13
CA LYS A 10 -15.78 -26.03 0.73
C LYS A 10 -17.30 -26.22 0.76
N ASN A 11 -18.09 -25.15 0.59
CA ASN A 11 -19.55 -25.22 0.53
C ASN A 11 -20.01 -25.40 -0.91
N GLU A 12 -20.43 -26.62 -1.25
CA GLU A 12 -21.00 -27.00 -2.56
C GLU A 12 -22.19 -26.12 -2.96
N ASP A 13 -22.99 -25.64 -2.00
CA ASP A 13 -24.19 -24.81 -2.22
C ASP A 13 -23.87 -23.40 -2.83
N GLU A 14 -22.63 -22.92 -2.78
CA GLU A 14 -22.24 -21.63 -3.35
C GLU A 14 -21.57 -21.74 -4.73
N ARG A 15 -21.24 -22.95 -5.17
CA ARG A 15 -20.66 -23.18 -6.50
C ARG A 15 -21.69 -22.94 -7.61
N ASP A 16 -21.23 -22.45 -8.75
CA ASP A 16 -22.06 -22.33 -9.93
C ASP A 16 -22.34 -23.74 -10.51
N PRO A 17 -23.59 -24.10 -10.83
CA PRO A 17 -23.89 -25.35 -11.51
C PRO A 17 -23.09 -25.53 -12.81
N GLU A 18 -22.79 -24.42 -13.51
CA GLU A 18 -21.96 -24.40 -14.70
C GLU A 18 -20.51 -24.74 -14.38
N ASP A 19 -19.96 -24.17 -13.28
CA ASP A 19 -18.61 -24.49 -12.82
C ASP A 19 -18.49 -25.96 -12.43
N ILE A 20 -19.47 -26.49 -11.70
CA ILE A 20 -19.51 -27.92 -11.32
C ILE A 20 -19.48 -28.80 -12.57
N ARG A 21 -20.29 -28.48 -13.58
CA ARG A 21 -20.34 -29.25 -14.85
C ARG A 21 -19.00 -29.19 -15.58
N ILE A 22 -18.38 -28.01 -15.68
CA ILE A 22 -17.10 -27.81 -16.35
C ILE A 22 -16.00 -28.58 -15.62
N MET A 23 -15.93 -28.49 -14.29
CA MET A 23 -14.98 -29.22 -13.47
C MET A 23 -15.09 -30.74 -13.64
N ALA A 24 -16.29 -31.29 -13.53
CA ALA A 24 -16.53 -32.71 -13.69
C ALA A 24 -16.14 -33.24 -15.09
N TYR A 25 -16.16 -32.40 -16.10
CA TYR A 25 -15.64 -32.73 -17.41
C TYR A 25 -14.11 -32.65 -17.48
N CYS A 26 -13.53 -31.59 -16.90
CA CYS A 26 -12.07 -31.39 -16.88
C CYS A 26 -11.35 -32.50 -16.12
N GLU A 27 -11.94 -33.05 -15.05
CA GLU A 27 -11.38 -34.18 -14.29
C GLU A 27 -11.19 -35.45 -15.16
N LYS A 28 -11.90 -35.54 -16.28
CA LYS A 28 -11.79 -36.66 -17.23
C LYS A 28 -10.73 -36.45 -18.31
N LEU A 29 -10.11 -35.28 -18.34
CA LEU A 29 -9.09 -34.90 -19.31
C LEU A 29 -7.69 -35.03 -18.67
N ASP A 30 -6.85 -35.89 -19.24
CA ASP A 30 -5.46 -36.09 -18.76
C ASP A 30 -4.51 -34.95 -19.14
N ASN A 31 -4.95 -34.04 -20.00
CA ASN A 31 -4.12 -32.96 -20.53
C ASN A 31 -4.52 -31.62 -19.96
N LEU A 32 -3.62 -30.97 -19.21
CA LEU A 32 -3.83 -29.66 -18.58
C LEU A 32 -4.21 -28.56 -19.58
N LEU A 33 -3.60 -28.56 -20.78
CA LEU A 33 -3.94 -27.57 -21.81
C LEU A 33 -5.40 -27.72 -22.26
N LEU A 34 -5.86 -28.96 -22.45
CA LEU A 34 -7.26 -29.22 -22.83
C LEU A 34 -8.22 -28.85 -21.72
N GLN A 35 -7.85 -29.09 -20.46
CA GLN A 35 -8.63 -28.60 -19.30
C GLN A 35 -8.77 -27.08 -19.32
N GLN A 36 -7.69 -26.35 -19.54
CA GLN A 36 -7.68 -24.88 -19.62
C GLN A 36 -8.54 -24.36 -20.78
N ILE A 37 -8.38 -24.97 -21.97
CA ILE A 37 -9.17 -24.61 -23.15
C ILE A 37 -10.65 -24.83 -22.86
N TYR A 38 -11.02 -25.98 -22.33
CA TYR A 38 -12.43 -26.29 -22.04
C TYR A 38 -13.03 -25.37 -20.99
N GLN A 39 -12.29 -25.06 -19.92
CA GLN A 39 -12.72 -24.14 -18.88
C GLN A 39 -12.98 -22.73 -19.41
N MET A 40 -12.12 -22.22 -20.29
CA MET A 40 -12.21 -20.85 -20.80
C MET A 40 -13.22 -20.74 -21.96
N PHE A 41 -13.28 -21.75 -22.83
CA PHE A 41 -14.05 -21.73 -24.07
C PHE A 41 -15.36 -22.54 -23.99
N ASP A 42 -15.82 -22.91 -22.78
CA ASP A 42 -17.21 -23.31 -22.63
C ASP A 42 -18.13 -22.24 -23.21
N LYS A 43 -19.11 -22.64 -24.00
CA LYS A 43 -19.90 -21.71 -24.83
C LYS A 43 -20.49 -20.55 -24.03
N ASN A 44 -21.12 -20.81 -22.90
CA ASN A 44 -21.78 -19.78 -22.12
C ASN A 44 -20.76 -18.88 -21.44
N ARG A 45 -19.70 -19.47 -20.88
CA ARG A 45 -18.61 -18.73 -20.25
C ARG A 45 -17.88 -17.85 -21.26
N PHE A 46 -17.61 -18.36 -22.45
CA PHE A 46 -16.93 -17.61 -23.50
C PHE A 46 -17.75 -16.40 -23.97
N ILE A 47 -19.08 -16.56 -24.13
CA ILE A 47 -19.96 -15.47 -24.46
C ILE A 47 -19.96 -14.42 -23.33
N ASP A 48 -20.09 -14.86 -22.08
CA ASP A 48 -20.07 -13.98 -20.91
C ASP A 48 -18.73 -13.22 -20.79
N LEU A 49 -17.60 -13.90 -21.07
CA LEU A 49 -16.28 -13.26 -21.10
C LEU A 49 -16.20 -12.15 -22.16
N ILE A 50 -16.72 -12.38 -23.36
CA ILE A 50 -16.71 -11.39 -24.43
C ILE A 50 -17.61 -10.20 -24.09
N GLU A 51 -18.80 -10.46 -23.59
CA GLU A 51 -19.82 -9.42 -23.33
C GLU A 51 -19.49 -8.57 -22.09
N ASN A 52 -18.98 -9.19 -21.03
CA ASN A 52 -18.91 -8.55 -19.72
C ASN A 52 -17.48 -8.36 -19.19
N PHE A 53 -16.46 -9.04 -19.76
CA PHE A 53 -15.13 -9.10 -19.16
C PHE A 53 -13.98 -8.69 -20.10
N VAL A 54 -14.30 -8.09 -21.23
CA VAL A 54 -13.34 -7.42 -22.12
C VAL A 54 -13.48 -5.93 -21.98
N ILE A 55 -12.35 -5.25 -21.77
CA ILE A 55 -12.26 -3.79 -21.77
C ILE A 55 -11.07 -3.33 -22.60
N TYR A 56 -11.08 -2.07 -23.03
CA TYR A 56 -9.94 -1.44 -23.67
C TYR A 56 -9.45 -0.32 -22.75
N ASP A 57 -8.29 -0.49 -22.16
CA ASP A 57 -7.65 0.49 -21.29
C ASP A 57 -6.60 1.25 -22.11
N LYS A 58 -6.86 2.51 -22.42
CA LYS A 58 -6.02 3.34 -23.30
C LYS A 58 -5.72 2.66 -24.64
N GLY A 59 -6.74 2.01 -25.23
CA GLY A 59 -6.62 1.28 -26.48
C GLY A 59 -6.01 -0.13 -26.37
N ILE A 60 -5.54 -0.54 -25.21
CA ILE A 60 -5.00 -1.89 -24.99
C ILE A 60 -6.14 -2.80 -24.52
N LYS A 61 -6.37 -3.87 -25.30
CA LYS A 61 -7.37 -4.88 -24.94
C LYS A 61 -6.95 -5.65 -23.68
N LYS A 62 -7.83 -5.67 -22.69
CA LYS A 62 -7.67 -6.44 -21.44
C LYS A 62 -8.86 -7.38 -21.25
N ILE A 63 -8.57 -8.61 -20.84
CA ILE A 63 -9.55 -9.60 -20.40
C ILE A 63 -9.33 -9.85 -18.90
N CYS A 64 -10.39 -10.15 -18.18
CA CYS A 64 -10.27 -10.47 -16.75
C CYS A 64 -9.45 -11.76 -16.53
N ARG A 65 -8.81 -11.84 -15.38
CA ARG A 65 -8.23 -13.08 -14.87
C ARG A 65 -9.31 -13.91 -14.17
N TYR A 66 -9.06 -15.20 -13.96
CA TYR A 66 -10.03 -16.10 -13.32
C TYR A 66 -10.45 -15.62 -11.92
N ASN A 67 -9.53 -15.12 -11.11
CA ASN A 67 -9.82 -14.58 -9.78
C ASN A 67 -10.78 -13.37 -9.83
N GLN A 68 -10.64 -12.51 -10.84
CA GLN A 68 -11.54 -11.38 -11.08
C GLN A 68 -12.90 -11.86 -11.59
N PHE A 69 -12.91 -12.82 -12.51
CA PHE A 69 -14.12 -13.44 -13.03
C PHE A 69 -14.97 -14.04 -11.89
N TYR A 70 -14.38 -14.93 -11.09
CA TYR A 70 -15.12 -15.57 -10.00
C TYR A 70 -15.55 -14.59 -8.91
N ALA A 71 -14.72 -13.60 -8.56
CA ALA A 71 -15.12 -12.55 -7.63
C ALA A 71 -16.39 -11.82 -8.11
N ILE A 72 -16.46 -11.49 -9.39
CA ILE A 72 -17.60 -10.79 -9.99
C ILE A 72 -18.80 -11.71 -10.07
N LYS A 73 -18.67 -12.94 -10.57
CA LYS A 73 -19.77 -13.91 -10.64
C LYS A 73 -20.41 -14.18 -9.28
N ARG A 74 -19.60 -14.32 -8.23
CA ARG A 74 -20.11 -14.47 -6.86
C ARG A 74 -20.75 -13.20 -6.33
N THR A 75 -20.18 -12.05 -6.65
CA THR A 75 -20.81 -10.77 -6.29
C THR A 75 -22.18 -10.66 -6.94
N GLN A 76 -22.33 -11.01 -8.21
CA GLN A 76 -23.62 -11.02 -8.92
C GLN A 76 -24.68 -11.88 -8.19
N LYS A 77 -24.29 -13.08 -7.74
CA LYS A 77 -25.20 -13.96 -6.95
C LYS A 77 -25.60 -13.34 -5.62
N ARG A 78 -24.69 -12.63 -4.95
CA ARG A 78 -24.99 -11.93 -3.70
C ARG A 78 -25.90 -10.73 -3.92
N LEU A 79 -25.64 -9.96 -4.97
CA LEU A 79 -26.48 -8.81 -5.34
C LEU A 79 -27.91 -9.23 -5.68
N ALA A 80 -28.12 -10.38 -6.33
CA ALA A 80 -29.45 -10.96 -6.56
C ALA A 80 -30.22 -11.24 -5.25
N LYS A 81 -29.49 -11.50 -4.15
CA LYS A 81 -30.04 -11.68 -2.79
C LYS A 81 -30.05 -10.38 -1.98
N GLN A 82 -29.78 -9.23 -2.59
CA GLN A 82 -29.65 -7.91 -1.95
C GLN A 82 -28.61 -7.89 -0.80
N ARG A 83 -27.50 -8.60 -0.99
CA ARG A 83 -26.42 -8.74 0.00
C ARG A 83 -25.09 -8.26 -0.56
N GLY A 84 -24.30 -7.63 0.29
CA GLY A 84 -22.91 -7.29 0.03
C GLY A 84 -21.93 -8.36 0.51
N GLY A 85 -20.70 -7.96 0.72
CA GLY A 85 -19.62 -8.81 1.24
C GLY A 85 -18.26 -8.21 0.99
N ILE A 86 -17.22 -9.01 1.21
CA ILE A 86 -15.82 -8.59 1.12
C ILE A 86 -15.12 -9.38 0.01
N ILE A 87 -14.47 -8.65 -0.91
CA ILE A 87 -13.54 -9.20 -1.89
C ILE A 87 -12.12 -8.93 -1.37
N TRP A 88 -11.45 -10.00 -0.96
CA TRP A 88 -10.07 -9.94 -0.53
C TRP A 88 -9.14 -10.48 -1.62
N HIS A 89 -8.51 -9.57 -2.32
CA HIS A 89 -7.50 -9.86 -3.34
C HIS A 89 -6.19 -9.18 -2.95
N THR A 90 -5.10 -9.93 -2.95
CA THR A 90 -3.79 -9.38 -2.58
C THR A 90 -3.43 -8.12 -3.36
N GLN A 91 -2.55 -7.32 -2.84
CA GLN A 91 -2.10 -6.11 -3.55
C GLN A 91 -1.40 -6.51 -4.87
N GLY A 92 -1.71 -5.76 -5.94
CA GLY A 92 -1.17 -6.07 -7.27
C GLY A 92 -2.02 -7.01 -8.13
N SER A 93 -3.04 -7.63 -7.57
CA SER A 93 -3.94 -8.56 -8.27
C SER A 93 -4.93 -7.89 -9.24
N GLY A 94 -4.96 -6.56 -9.31
CA GLY A 94 -5.86 -5.82 -10.21
C GLY A 94 -7.24 -5.51 -9.63
N LYS A 95 -7.36 -5.25 -8.32
CA LYS A 95 -8.62 -4.87 -7.65
C LYS A 95 -9.38 -3.74 -8.34
N THR A 96 -8.68 -2.68 -8.78
CA THR A 96 -9.31 -1.55 -9.47
C THR A 96 -10.02 -2.00 -10.75
N LEU A 97 -9.41 -2.90 -11.54
CA LEU A 97 -10.07 -3.46 -12.72
C LEU A 97 -11.27 -4.35 -12.35
N THR A 98 -11.19 -5.08 -11.23
CA THR A 98 -12.35 -5.81 -10.71
C THR A 98 -13.51 -4.87 -10.39
N MET A 99 -13.23 -3.70 -9.77
CA MET A 99 -14.24 -2.67 -9.53
C MET A 99 -14.83 -2.15 -10.85
N VAL A 100 -14.00 -1.91 -11.87
CA VAL A 100 -14.44 -1.46 -13.20
C VAL A 100 -15.41 -2.46 -13.82
N TRP A 101 -15.03 -3.74 -13.95
CA TRP A 101 -15.92 -4.76 -14.53
C TRP A 101 -17.22 -4.91 -13.74
N LEU A 102 -17.14 -4.92 -12.41
CA LEU A 102 -18.32 -5.02 -11.56
C LEU A 102 -19.23 -3.81 -11.70
N SER A 103 -18.68 -2.58 -11.76
CA SER A 103 -19.47 -1.36 -12.00
C SER A 103 -20.19 -1.40 -13.35
N LYS A 104 -19.48 -1.76 -14.42
CA LYS A 104 -20.06 -1.90 -15.77
C LYS A 104 -21.19 -2.91 -15.76
N TRP A 105 -20.97 -4.06 -15.13
CA TRP A 105 -22.01 -5.08 -15.04
C TRP A 105 -23.24 -4.58 -14.26
N ILE A 106 -23.07 -3.93 -13.11
CA ILE A 106 -24.17 -3.36 -12.30
C ILE A 106 -24.96 -2.36 -13.12
N LEU A 107 -24.30 -1.41 -13.78
CA LEU A 107 -24.95 -0.37 -14.57
C LEU A 107 -25.69 -0.93 -15.78
N ALA A 108 -25.18 -2.00 -16.38
CA ALA A 108 -25.80 -2.65 -17.53
C ALA A 108 -27.01 -3.53 -17.15
N ASN A 109 -26.93 -4.26 -16.02
CA ASN A 109 -27.87 -5.32 -15.69
C ASN A 109 -28.94 -4.94 -14.66
N CYS A 110 -28.67 -3.92 -13.80
CA CYS A 110 -29.62 -3.47 -12.78
C CYS A 110 -30.48 -2.27 -13.24
N LYS A 111 -30.62 -2.02 -14.52
CA LYS A 111 -31.25 -0.80 -15.12
C LYS A 111 -32.64 -0.48 -14.56
N LYS A 112 -33.44 -1.46 -14.22
CA LYS A 112 -34.79 -1.26 -13.65
C LYS A 112 -34.79 -0.51 -12.31
N GLU A 113 -33.68 -0.54 -11.59
CA GLU A 113 -33.51 0.07 -10.27
C GLU A 113 -32.78 1.43 -10.33
N ASN A 114 -32.48 1.94 -11.52
CA ASN A 114 -31.61 3.11 -11.72
C ASN A 114 -30.29 2.96 -10.91
N PRO A 115 -29.42 2.00 -11.29
CA PRO A 115 -28.24 1.67 -10.51
C PRO A 115 -27.23 2.79 -10.52
N ARG A 116 -26.58 3.01 -9.39
CA ARG A 116 -25.49 3.96 -9.22
C ARG A 116 -24.38 3.32 -8.38
N VAL A 117 -23.15 3.58 -8.75
CA VAL A 117 -21.98 3.08 -8.03
C VAL A 117 -21.24 4.24 -7.40
N LEU A 118 -21.02 4.16 -6.08
CA LEU A 118 -20.21 5.10 -5.32
C LEU A 118 -18.95 4.38 -4.83
N ILE A 119 -17.79 4.84 -5.27
CA ILE A 119 -16.49 4.34 -4.82
C ILE A 119 -15.99 5.26 -3.72
N VAL A 120 -15.66 4.68 -2.57
CA VAL A 120 -15.13 5.40 -1.42
C VAL A 120 -13.69 4.97 -1.18
N THR A 121 -12.79 5.95 -1.21
CA THR A 121 -11.36 5.75 -0.99
C THR A 121 -10.87 6.60 0.19
N ASP A 122 -9.76 6.21 0.77
CA ASP A 122 -9.15 6.95 1.88
C ASP A 122 -7.90 7.74 1.49
N ARG A 123 -7.51 7.75 0.20
CA ARG A 123 -6.26 8.34 -0.29
C ARG A 123 -6.41 9.06 -1.62
N ASP A 124 -5.77 10.22 -1.72
CA ASP A 124 -5.74 11.03 -2.94
C ASP A 124 -5.10 10.26 -4.12
N GLU A 125 -4.00 9.54 -3.89
CA GLU A 125 -3.32 8.78 -4.94
C GLU A 125 -4.18 7.64 -5.50
N LEU A 126 -4.95 6.96 -4.63
CA LEU A 126 -5.90 5.92 -5.06
C LEU A 126 -7.09 6.50 -5.82
N ASP A 127 -7.61 7.64 -5.36
CA ASP A 127 -8.70 8.36 -6.00
C ASP A 127 -8.31 8.79 -7.43
N GLU A 128 -7.10 9.34 -7.60
CA GLU A 128 -6.56 9.67 -8.93
C GLU A 128 -6.30 8.43 -9.82
N GLN A 129 -5.81 7.36 -9.23
CA GLN A 129 -5.57 6.11 -9.95
C GLN A 129 -6.88 5.47 -10.42
N ILE A 130 -7.91 5.47 -9.58
CA ILE A 130 -9.25 4.99 -9.92
C ILE A 130 -9.81 5.84 -11.07
N GLU A 131 -9.81 7.17 -10.94
CA GLU A 131 -10.27 8.07 -11.99
C GLU A 131 -9.56 7.82 -13.32
N LYS A 132 -8.22 7.76 -13.33
CA LYS A 132 -7.42 7.46 -14.53
C LYS A 132 -7.77 6.11 -15.15
N THR A 133 -8.04 5.10 -14.31
CA THR A 133 -8.41 3.76 -14.80
C THR A 133 -9.80 3.77 -15.44
N TYR A 134 -10.79 4.44 -14.82
CA TYR A 134 -12.13 4.53 -15.38
C TYR A 134 -12.15 5.35 -16.68
N ILE A 135 -11.46 6.48 -16.73
CA ILE A 135 -11.30 7.28 -17.96
C ILE A 135 -10.58 6.45 -19.04
N GLY A 136 -9.57 5.66 -18.64
CA GLY A 136 -8.83 4.81 -19.58
C GLY A 136 -9.68 3.74 -20.26
N VAL A 137 -10.82 3.37 -19.68
CA VAL A 137 -11.78 2.38 -20.21
C VAL A 137 -13.08 3.05 -20.73
N ASP A 138 -13.03 4.35 -21.02
CA ASP A 138 -14.14 5.17 -21.53
C ASP A 138 -15.36 5.24 -20.58
N GLU A 139 -15.14 5.09 -19.27
CA GLU A 139 -16.18 5.25 -18.25
C GLU A 139 -16.07 6.61 -17.56
N LYS A 140 -17.15 7.38 -17.63
CA LYS A 140 -17.21 8.69 -16.96
C LYS A 140 -17.46 8.51 -15.47
N ILE A 141 -16.45 8.74 -14.66
CA ILE A 141 -16.56 8.80 -13.21
C ILE A 141 -16.48 10.25 -12.72
N THR A 142 -17.35 10.62 -11.79
CA THR A 142 -17.40 11.96 -11.23
C THR A 142 -16.85 11.98 -9.82
N ARG A 143 -15.76 12.74 -9.61
CA ARG A 143 -15.17 12.95 -8.28
C ARG A 143 -15.95 14.00 -7.52
N THR A 144 -16.32 13.68 -6.28
CA THR A 144 -16.96 14.64 -5.38
C THR A 144 -15.92 15.58 -4.76
N LYS A 145 -16.28 16.85 -4.61
CA LYS A 145 -15.38 17.89 -4.09
C LYS A 145 -15.56 18.15 -2.60
N SER A 146 -16.74 17.89 -2.07
CA SER A 146 -17.13 18.11 -0.67
C SER A 146 -18.25 17.17 -0.24
N CYS A 147 -18.61 17.14 1.03
CA CYS A 147 -19.79 16.41 1.52
C CYS A 147 -21.07 16.95 0.88
N ASP A 148 -21.20 18.28 0.78
CA ASP A 148 -22.35 18.90 0.13
C ASP A 148 -22.46 18.50 -1.35
N ASP A 149 -21.33 18.49 -2.06
CA ASP A 149 -21.28 18.04 -3.47
C ASP A 149 -21.67 16.56 -3.60
N LEU A 150 -21.21 15.69 -2.69
CA LEU A 150 -21.63 14.29 -2.63
C LEU A 150 -23.14 14.16 -2.43
N LEU A 151 -23.71 14.88 -1.46
CA LEU A 151 -25.14 14.84 -1.15
C LEU A 151 -25.98 15.40 -2.32
N GLN A 152 -25.55 16.50 -2.94
CA GLN A 152 -26.21 17.04 -4.14
C GLN A 152 -26.22 16.03 -5.27
N LYS A 153 -25.05 15.39 -5.55
CA LYS A 153 -24.94 14.36 -6.58
C LYS A 153 -25.77 13.12 -6.27
N LEU A 154 -25.80 12.68 -5.00
CA LEU A 154 -26.66 11.56 -4.58
C LEU A 154 -28.16 11.89 -4.73
N ASN A 155 -28.54 13.17 -4.64
CA ASN A 155 -29.91 13.62 -4.82
C ASN A 155 -30.28 13.93 -6.30
N SER A 156 -29.37 13.73 -7.24
CA SER A 156 -29.64 13.83 -8.69
C SER A 156 -29.49 12.48 -9.36
N TYR A 157 -29.92 12.35 -10.62
CA TYR A 157 -29.71 11.16 -11.47
C TYR A 157 -28.60 11.36 -12.51
N ASP A 158 -27.87 12.49 -12.45
CA ASP A 158 -26.97 12.91 -13.52
C ASP A 158 -25.70 12.04 -13.59
N ASP A 159 -25.23 11.54 -12.44
CA ASP A 159 -24.01 10.79 -12.35
C ASP A 159 -24.30 9.34 -11.87
N SER A 160 -24.00 8.35 -12.71
CA SER A 160 -24.14 6.93 -12.39
C SER A 160 -22.91 6.35 -11.67
N LEU A 161 -21.74 6.93 -11.90
CA LEU A 161 -20.46 6.56 -11.26
C LEU A 161 -19.90 7.75 -10.49
N LEU A 162 -19.75 7.57 -9.19
CA LEU A 162 -19.22 8.58 -8.27
C LEU A 162 -17.96 8.06 -7.56
N CYS A 163 -17.00 8.94 -7.33
CA CYS A 163 -15.88 8.68 -6.44
C CYS A 163 -15.84 9.74 -5.33
N SER A 164 -15.67 9.31 -4.09
CA SER A 164 -15.57 10.17 -2.92
C SER A 164 -14.37 9.79 -2.08
N LEU A 165 -13.58 10.82 -1.77
CA LEU A 165 -12.42 10.70 -0.92
C LEU A 165 -12.79 11.08 0.52
N VAL A 166 -12.49 10.23 1.48
CA VAL A 166 -12.75 10.48 2.91
C VAL A 166 -11.93 11.67 3.45
N HIS A 167 -10.77 11.95 2.85
CA HIS A 167 -9.80 12.94 3.34
C HIS A 167 -10.03 14.40 2.95
N LYS A 168 -10.97 14.72 2.08
CA LYS A 168 -11.08 16.12 1.55
C LYS A 168 -11.30 17.19 2.61
N PHE A 169 -11.46 16.81 3.88
CA PHE A 169 -11.82 17.67 5.01
C PHE A 169 -10.75 17.75 6.10
N GLY A 170 -9.66 16.99 5.97
CA GLY A 170 -8.48 17.02 6.83
C GLY A 170 -7.21 17.38 6.06
N ARG A 171 -6.04 17.21 6.63
CA ARG A 171 -4.75 17.53 6.00
C ARG A 171 -4.56 16.79 4.69
N ARG A 172 -4.27 17.51 3.59
CA ARG A 172 -3.88 16.92 2.30
C ARG A 172 -2.52 16.24 2.45
N GLY A 173 -2.43 14.98 1.99
CA GLY A 173 -1.15 14.28 1.81
C GLY A 173 -0.77 13.31 2.92
N GLY A 174 -1.62 12.35 3.26
CA GLY A 174 -1.33 11.28 4.21
C GLY A 174 -2.48 10.27 4.30
N GLU A 175 -2.31 9.21 5.12
CA GLU A 175 -3.41 8.31 5.47
C GLU A 175 -4.45 9.03 6.34
N ALA A 176 -5.77 8.70 6.15
CA ALA A 176 -6.84 9.19 7.01
C ALA A 176 -6.59 8.76 8.46
N THR A 177 -6.51 9.75 9.32
CA THR A 177 -6.46 9.52 10.75
C THR A 177 -7.87 9.27 11.30
N GLU A 178 -7.96 8.72 12.50
CA GLU A 178 -9.25 8.57 13.21
C GLU A 178 -10.02 9.90 13.34
N SER A 179 -9.28 10.99 13.53
CA SER A 179 -9.82 12.34 13.57
C SER A 179 -10.45 12.77 12.24
N ASP A 180 -9.84 12.39 11.12
CA ASP A 180 -10.33 12.77 9.78
C ASP A 180 -11.63 12.03 9.43
N TYR A 181 -11.72 10.74 9.77
CA TYR A 181 -12.98 9.99 9.64
C TYR A 181 -14.10 10.58 10.50
N SER A 182 -13.80 10.94 11.75
CA SER A 182 -14.80 11.53 12.64
C SER A 182 -15.29 12.88 12.11
N LYS A 183 -14.39 13.73 11.62
CA LYS A 183 -14.76 15.01 10.99
C LYS A 183 -15.61 14.82 9.74
N TYR A 184 -15.23 13.89 8.87
CA TYR A 184 -16.01 13.57 7.66
C TYR A 184 -17.43 13.13 8.00
N ILE A 185 -17.58 12.26 9.00
CA ILE A 185 -18.90 11.80 9.47
C ILE A 185 -19.73 12.95 10.03
N ASP A 186 -19.12 13.82 10.83
CA ASP A 186 -19.79 14.98 11.43
C ASP A 186 -20.19 16.02 10.37
N GLU A 187 -19.36 16.22 9.35
CA GLU A 187 -19.68 17.09 8.23
C GLU A 187 -20.82 16.53 7.36
N LEU A 188 -20.77 15.22 7.07
CA LEU A 188 -21.89 14.55 6.39
C LEU A 188 -23.21 14.70 7.13
N ARG A 189 -23.19 14.51 8.47
CA ARG A 189 -24.38 14.67 9.31
C ARG A 189 -24.91 16.11 9.34
N LYS A 190 -24.01 17.09 9.41
CA LYS A 190 -24.38 18.52 9.40
C LYS A 190 -24.91 18.97 8.05
N ALA A 191 -24.34 18.45 6.98
CA ALA A 191 -24.73 18.79 5.61
C ALA A 191 -26.02 18.08 5.17
N LEU A 192 -26.50 17.07 5.92
CA LEU A 192 -27.65 16.26 5.53
C LEU A 192 -28.96 17.08 5.62
N PRO A 193 -29.62 17.34 4.48
CA PRO A 193 -30.90 18.06 4.49
C PRO A 193 -31.98 17.24 5.19
N SER A 194 -32.93 17.94 5.84
CA SER A 194 -34.10 17.30 6.43
C SER A 194 -34.90 16.54 5.34
N GLY A 195 -35.14 15.26 5.55
CA GLY A 195 -35.84 14.41 4.59
C GLY A 195 -35.01 13.97 3.38
N PHE A 196 -33.69 14.06 3.44
CA PHE A 196 -32.81 13.59 2.37
C PHE A 196 -33.05 12.12 2.04
N LYS A 197 -33.16 11.81 0.75
CA LYS A 197 -33.21 10.46 0.22
C LYS A 197 -32.32 10.35 -1.03
N ALA A 198 -31.32 9.51 -0.97
CA ALA A 198 -30.48 9.23 -2.14
C ALA A 198 -31.32 8.61 -3.26
N LYS A 199 -31.11 9.07 -4.50
CA LYS A 199 -31.87 8.62 -5.68
C LYS A 199 -31.21 7.41 -6.34
N GLY A 200 -32.05 6.45 -6.79
CA GLY A 200 -31.61 5.23 -7.44
C GLY A 200 -31.11 4.16 -6.45
N LYS A 201 -30.79 2.99 -6.97
CA LYS A 201 -30.19 1.89 -6.20
C LYS A 201 -28.69 2.10 -6.12
N ILE A 202 -28.17 2.33 -4.92
CA ILE A 202 -26.77 2.67 -4.73
C ILE A 202 -25.99 1.44 -4.31
N PHE A 203 -24.87 1.21 -5.00
CA PHE A 203 -23.86 0.20 -4.67
C PHE A 203 -22.61 0.93 -4.22
N VAL A 204 -22.16 0.68 -2.99
CA VAL A 204 -21.00 1.37 -2.39
C VAL A 204 -19.81 0.43 -2.38
N PHE A 205 -18.77 0.78 -3.10
CA PHE A 205 -17.49 0.09 -3.08
C PHE A 205 -16.56 0.80 -2.10
N VAL A 206 -16.10 0.10 -1.07
CA VAL A 206 -15.18 0.66 -0.08
C VAL A 206 -13.82 0.00 -0.26
N ASP A 207 -12.84 0.79 -0.72
CA ASP A 207 -11.46 0.31 -0.83
C ASP A 207 -10.76 0.33 0.54
N GLU A 208 -9.85 -0.62 0.73
CA GLU A 208 -9.15 -0.89 1.99
C GLU A 208 -10.09 -0.99 3.21
N CYS A 209 -11.18 -1.75 3.04
CA CYS A 209 -12.27 -1.90 4.02
C CYS A 209 -11.87 -2.53 5.37
N HIS A 210 -10.61 -2.97 5.51
CA HIS A 210 -10.05 -3.54 6.75
C HIS A 210 -9.75 -2.49 7.83
N ARG A 211 -9.73 -1.21 7.49
CA ARG A 211 -9.39 -0.16 8.46
C ARG A 211 -10.47 -0.02 9.54
N THR A 212 -10.04 0.13 10.80
CA THR A 212 -10.90 0.18 12.00
C THR A 212 -12.02 1.22 11.92
N GLN A 213 -11.81 2.28 11.12
CA GLN A 213 -12.78 3.33 10.91
C GLN A 213 -13.85 3.04 9.84
N SER A 214 -13.66 1.96 9.06
CA SER A 214 -14.64 1.57 8.05
C SER A 214 -16.02 1.29 8.64
N GLY A 215 -16.10 0.82 9.89
CA GLY A 215 -17.36 0.60 10.61
C GLY A 215 -18.13 1.89 10.92
N LYS A 216 -17.44 2.96 11.37
CA LYS A 216 -18.07 4.27 11.63
C LYS A 216 -18.50 4.96 10.33
N LEU A 217 -17.66 4.89 9.31
CA LEU A 217 -17.97 5.40 7.97
C LEU A 217 -19.17 4.67 7.39
N HIS A 218 -19.19 3.34 7.45
CA HIS A 218 -20.30 2.53 7.00
C HIS A 218 -21.60 2.91 7.71
N ALA A 219 -21.59 3.05 9.04
CA ALA A 219 -22.77 3.44 9.82
C ALA A 219 -23.29 4.84 9.40
N ALA A 220 -22.39 5.78 9.15
CA ALA A 220 -22.76 7.11 8.65
C ALA A 220 -23.35 7.05 7.23
N MET A 221 -22.72 6.29 6.34
CA MET A 221 -23.20 6.13 4.97
C MET A 221 -24.51 5.33 4.90
N GLN A 222 -24.67 4.33 5.77
CA GLN A 222 -25.92 3.59 5.90
C GLN A 222 -27.08 4.46 6.40
N ALA A 223 -26.79 5.43 7.31
CA ALA A 223 -27.79 6.39 7.74
C ALA A 223 -28.25 7.32 6.59
N ILE A 224 -27.37 7.63 5.65
CA ILE A 224 -27.67 8.46 4.46
C ILE A 224 -28.32 7.62 3.34
N MET A 225 -27.88 6.38 3.19
CA MET A 225 -28.27 5.46 2.13
C MET A 225 -28.68 4.10 2.72
N PRO A 226 -29.82 3.99 3.41
CA PRO A 226 -30.20 2.79 4.16
C PRO A 226 -30.42 1.55 3.26
N GLU A 227 -30.75 1.74 1.98
CA GLU A 227 -30.98 0.67 1.02
C GLU A 227 -29.74 0.35 0.17
N ALA A 228 -28.58 1.01 0.43
CA ALA A 228 -27.37 0.78 -0.33
C ALA A 228 -26.75 -0.59 0.00
N ILE A 229 -26.16 -1.22 -1.02
CA ILE A 229 -25.42 -2.47 -0.87
C ILE A 229 -23.94 -2.14 -0.82
N PHE A 230 -23.26 -2.57 0.24
CA PHE A 230 -21.85 -2.30 0.48
C PHE A 230 -20.99 -3.49 0.09
N ILE A 231 -19.95 -3.24 -0.70
CA ILE A 231 -18.94 -4.22 -1.13
C ILE A 231 -17.58 -3.70 -0.70
N GLY A 232 -16.94 -4.42 0.24
CA GLY A 232 -15.61 -4.09 0.70
C GLY A 232 -14.54 -4.71 -0.20
N PHE A 233 -13.50 -3.95 -0.51
CA PHE A 233 -12.30 -4.43 -1.18
C PHE A 233 -11.11 -4.29 -0.24
N THR A 234 -10.23 -5.28 -0.20
CA THR A 234 -9.00 -5.22 0.61
C THR A 234 -7.88 -6.02 -0.04
N GLY A 235 -6.65 -5.52 0.11
CA GLY A 235 -5.42 -6.20 -0.33
C GLY A 235 -4.75 -7.00 0.76
N THR A 236 -5.15 -6.81 2.00
CA THR A 236 -4.53 -7.40 3.19
C THR A 236 -5.52 -8.27 3.95
N PRO A 237 -5.06 -9.32 4.63
CA PRO A 237 -5.91 -10.13 5.48
C PRO A 237 -6.52 -9.30 6.61
N LEU A 238 -7.76 -9.61 6.98
CA LEU A 238 -8.43 -8.98 8.11
C LEU A 238 -7.93 -9.60 9.42
N LEU A 239 -7.39 -8.77 10.30
CA LEU A 239 -6.97 -9.18 11.64
C LEU A 239 -8.19 -9.53 12.52
N LYS A 240 -7.99 -10.30 13.62
CA LYS A 240 -9.10 -10.74 14.49
C LYS A 240 -10.06 -9.63 14.86
N LYS A 241 -9.53 -8.49 15.29
CA LYS A 241 -10.32 -7.34 15.73
C LYS A 241 -11.07 -6.70 14.55
N ASP A 242 -10.35 -6.51 13.45
CA ASP A 242 -10.88 -5.88 12.23
C ASP A 242 -11.82 -6.84 11.47
N LYS A 243 -11.55 -8.15 11.52
CA LYS A 243 -12.37 -9.20 10.89
C LYS A 243 -13.80 -9.19 11.44
N LYS A 244 -13.96 -9.18 12.77
CA LYS A 244 -15.29 -9.15 13.36
C LYS A 244 -16.06 -7.91 12.92
N THR A 245 -15.46 -6.75 13.05
CA THR A 245 -16.05 -5.46 12.65
C THR A 245 -16.38 -5.42 11.16
N SER A 246 -15.44 -5.84 10.30
CA SER A 246 -15.65 -5.79 8.85
C SER A 246 -16.70 -6.78 8.37
N ILE A 247 -16.76 -7.98 8.97
CA ILE A 247 -17.81 -8.97 8.64
C ILE A 247 -19.17 -8.49 9.13
N GLU A 248 -19.26 -7.86 10.29
CA GLU A 248 -20.51 -7.28 10.80
C GLU A 248 -21.00 -6.13 9.90
N VAL A 249 -20.08 -5.39 9.30
CA VAL A 249 -20.36 -4.22 8.46
C VAL A 249 -20.70 -4.61 7.02
N PHE A 250 -19.87 -5.42 6.37
CA PHE A 250 -19.97 -5.71 4.95
C PHE A 250 -20.60 -7.08 4.66
N GLY A 251 -20.60 -7.99 5.62
CA GLY A 251 -20.94 -9.40 5.43
C GLY A 251 -19.72 -10.28 5.25
N THR A 252 -19.93 -11.55 4.95
CA THR A 252 -18.88 -12.55 4.78
C THR A 252 -18.06 -12.32 3.50
N TYR A 253 -16.93 -13.01 3.38
CA TYR A 253 -16.12 -12.98 2.16
C TYR A 253 -16.94 -13.47 0.95
N ILE A 254 -16.86 -12.71 -0.13
CA ILE A 254 -17.40 -13.09 -1.45
C ILE A 254 -16.36 -13.96 -2.16
N HIS A 255 -15.12 -13.49 -2.18
CA HIS A 255 -14.00 -14.16 -2.84
C HIS A 255 -12.69 -13.76 -2.17
N SER A 256 -11.71 -14.67 -2.17
CA SER A 256 -10.35 -14.35 -1.78
C SER A 256 -9.35 -14.81 -2.83
N TYR A 257 -8.30 -14.06 -2.99
CA TYR A 257 -7.16 -14.37 -3.83
C TYR A 257 -5.91 -13.96 -3.08
N LYS A 258 -5.21 -14.94 -2.56
CA LYS A 258 -4.12 -14.77 -1.62
C LYS A 258 -2.81 -14.47 -2.33
N PHE A 259 -1.79 -14.09 -1.55
CA PHE A 259 -0.48 -13.75 -2.06
C PHE A 259 0.21 -14.94 -2.77
N ASN A 260 0.21 -16.11 -2.15
CA ASN A 260 0.80 -17.33 -2.71
C ASN A 260 0.14 -17.77 -4.01
N GLU A 261 -1.18 -17.62 -4.14
CA GLU A 261 -1.92 -17.88 -5.38
C GLU A 261 -1.47 -16.90 -6.47
N ALA A 262 -1.36 -15.61 -6.12
CA ALA A 262 -0.95 -14.57 -7.06
C ALA A 262 0.52 -14.71 -7.53
N VAL A 263 1.41 -15.19 -6.66
CA VAL A 263 2.80 -15.52 -7.01
C VAL A 263 2.84 -16.73 -7.94
N ARG A 264 2.13 -17.81 -7.59
CA ARG A 264 2.04 -19.01 -8.42
C ARG A 264 1.53 -18.70 -9.83
N ASP A 265 0.53 -17.84 -9.91
CA ASP A 265 -0.09 -17.44 -11.18
C ASP A 265 0.76 -16.39 -11.95
N GLY A 266 1.88 -15.97 -11.43
CA GLY A 266 2.72 -14.94 -12.02
C GLY A 266 2.05 -13.57 -12.14
N VAL A 267 1.11 -13.27 -11.23
CA VAL A 267 0.40 -11.97 -11.18
C VAL A 267 1.19 -10.94 -10.41
N ILE A 268 1.93 -11.41 -9.42
CA ILE A 268 2.90 -10.65 -8.64
C ILE A 268 4.18 -11.46 -8.50
N LEU A 269 5.26 -10.79 -8.13
CA LEU A 269 6.54 -11.43 -7.89
C LEU A 269 6.64 -11.92 -6.45
N ASP A 270 7.41 -12.98 -6.25
CA ASP A 270 7.83 -13.43 -4.94
C ASP A 270 8.81 -12.43 -4.30
N LEU A 271 8.95 -12.49 -2.99
CA LEU A 271 9.75 -11.56 -2.22
C LEU A 271 10.99 -12.25 -1.64
N ARG A 272 12.13 -11.58 -1.71
CA ARG A 272 13.36 -11.98 -1.04
C ARG A 272 13.64 -11.04 0.12
N TYR A 273 13.83 -11.58 1.30
CA TYR A 273 14.11 -10.85 2.53
C TYR A 273 15.58 -11.01 2.93
N GLU A 274 16.21 -9.88 3.26
CA GLU A 274 17.58 -9.80 3.76
C GLU A 274 17.60 -8.91 5.01
N TYR A 275 18.04 -9.44 6.15
CA TYR A 275 18.32 -8.65 7.34
C TYR A 275 19.78 -8.20 7.34
N ARG A 276 20.03 -6.92 7.61
CA ARG A 276 21.37 -6.35 7.75
C ARG A 276 21.52 -5.66 9.10
N ASP A 277 22.38 -6.22 9.95
CA ASP A 277 22.76 -5.56 11.20
C ASP A 277 23.82 -4.49 10.91
N ILE A 278 23.47 -3.24 11.15
CA ILE A 278 24.43 -2.13 11.11
C ILE A 278 24.71 -1.74 12.56
N PRO A 279 25.84 -2.18 13.12
CA PRO A 279 26.15 -1.94 14.53
C PRO A 279 26.25 -0.44 14.82
N GLN A 280 25.64 -0.03 15.92
CA GLN A 280 25.81 1.29 16.50
C GLN A 280 27.10 1.27 17.32
N ASP A 281 28.25 1.50 16.69
CA ASP A 281 29.51 1.65 17.43
C ASP A 281 29.47 2.96 18.21
N ILE A 282 29.23 2.85 19.49
CA ILE A 282 29.53 3.93 20.42
C ILE A 282 31.04 3.84 20.72
N THR A 283 31.84 4.41 19.84
CA THR A 283 33.27 4.56 20.11
C THR A 283 33.46 5.47 21.31
N ALA A 284 34.04 4.90 22.38
CA ALA A 284 34.47 5.57 23.60
C ALA A 284 33.38 5.86 24.67
N HIS A 285 32.44 4.92 24.92
CA HIS A 285 31.53 5.00 26.07
C HIS A 285 32.26 5.32 27.38
N ASP A 286 33.35 4.62 27.67
CA ASP A 286 34.10 4.77 28.91
C ASP A 286 34.75 6.15 29.08
N ARG A 287 35.21 6.77 28.01
CA ARG A 287 35.79 8.14 28.04
C ARG A 287 34.74 9.21 28.22
N ILE A 288 33.55 9.01 27.64
CA ILE A 288 32.45 9.96 27.71
C ILE A 288 31.81 9.93 29.10
N ASP A 289 31.61 8.75 29.68
CA ASP A 289 31.10 8.61 31.04
C ASP A 289 32.08 9.16 32.07
N GLN A 290 33.39 8.93 31.92
CA GLN A 290 34.43 9.53 32.76
C GLN A 290 34.43 11.05 32.67
N TRP A 291 34.34 11.61 31.46
CA TRP A 291 34.28 13.06 31.26
C TRP A 291 33.00 13.66 31.87
N PHE A 292 31.86 13.00 31.71
CA PHE A 292 30.58 13.40 32.32
C PHE A 292 30.66 13.40 33.85
N ASP A 293 31.23 12.35 34.44
CA ASP A 293 31.40 12.24 35.87
C ASP A 293 32.36 13.31 36.47
N VAL A 294 33.42 13.63 35.74
CA VAL A 294 34.33 14.72 36.13
C VAL A 294 33.64 16.10 36.07
N LYS A 295 32.90 16.38 35.01
CA LYS A 295 32.22 17.67 34.78
C LYS A 295 30.99 17.89 35.67
N THR A 296 30.35 16.84 36.09
CA THR A 296 29.13 16.89 36.93
C THR A 296 29.39 16.67 38.43
N ARG A 297 30.66 16.60 38.84
CA ARG A 297 31.05 16.26 40.21
C ARG A 297 30.49 17.23 41.27
N THR A 298 30.22 18.48 40.89
CA THR A 298 29.70 19.53 41.77
C THR A 298 28.18 19.66 41.76
N LEU A 299 27.46 18.88 40.94
CA LEU A 299 26.01 18.98 40.79
C LEU A 299 25.29 18.06 41.79
N SER A 300 24.09 18.51 42.24
CA SER A 300 23.21 17.68 43.05
C SER A 300 22.77 16.43 42.27
N SER A 301 22.46 15.33 43.00
CA SER A 301 22.04 14.05 42.42
C SER A 301 20.85 14.19 41.44
N ARG A 302 19.90 15.13 41.72
CA ARG A 302 18.74 15.41 40.89
C ARG A 302 19.11 16.14 39.60
N ALA A 303 20.03 17.12 39.68
CA ALA A 303 20.55 17.83 38.51
C ALA A 303 21.40 16.90 37.64
N LYS A 304 22.19 16.02 38.26
CA LYS A 304 23.01 15.01 37.59
C LYS A 304 22.13 14.00 36.84
N ALA A 305 21.02 13.53 37.43
CA ALA A 305 20.10 12.60 36.78
C ALA A 305 19.42 13.23 35.54
N LYS A 306 18.95 14.48 35.65
CA LYS A 306 18.35 15.22 34.54
C LYS A 306 19.33 15.53 33.40
N LEU A 307 20.59 15.81 33.76
CA LEU A 307 21.67 16.00 32.80
C LEU A 307 22.09 14.69 32.13
N LYS A 308 22.06 13.59 32.85
CA LYS A 308 22.37 12.25 32.33
C LYS A 308 21.32 11.78 31.33
N GLU A 309 20.04 12.07 31.56
CA GLU A 309 18.95 11.82 30.64
C GLU A 309 19.12 12.63 29.35
N LYS A 310 19.42 13.92 29.48
CA LYS A 310 19.68 14.82 28.34
C LYS A 310 20.93 14.38 27.56
N TRP A 311 21.96 13.93 28.26
CA TRP A 311 23.20 13.40 27.68
C TRP A 311 23.00 12.06 26.97
N ALA A 312 22.21 11.16 27.50
CA ALA A 312 21.86 9.90 26.86
C ALA A 312 21.07 10.13 25.55
N ASN A 313 20.22 11.16 25.51
CA ASN A 313 19.54 11.55 24.27
C ASN A 313 20.51 12.14 23.24
N MET A 314 21.47 13.00 23.67
CA MET A 314 22.52 13.47 22.77
C MET A 314 23.42 12.35 22.24
N GLN A 315 23.78 11.38 23.07
CA GLN A 315 24.55 10.21 22.64
C GLN A 315 23.79 9.39 21.59
N LYS A 316 22.48 9.20 21.76
CA LYS A 316 21.63 8.56 20.75
C LYS A 316 21.65 9.31 19.42
N ILE A 317 21.64 10.65 19.46
CA ILE A 317 21.71 11.50 18.25
C ILE A 317 23.05 11.35 17.54
N TYR A 318 24.17 11.39 18.27
CA TYR A 318 25.49 11.25 17.67
C TYR A 318 25.77 9.83 17.14
N SER A 319 25.35 8.79 17.86
CA SER A 319 25.48 7.41 17.40
C SER A 319 24.54 7.12 16.21
N SER A 320 23.38 7.76 16.15
CA SER A 320 22.44 7.63 15.02
C SER A 320 23.00 8.23 13.73
N ARG A 321 23.74 9.33 13.79
CA ARG A 321 24.39 9.92 12.58
C ARG A 321 25.38 8.97 11.94
N SER A 322 26.23 8.31 12.72
CA SER A 322 27.18 7.34 12.17
C SER A 322 26.46 6.12 11.57
N ARG A 323 25.38 5.64 12.19
CA ARG A 323 24.54 4.55 11.68
C ARG A 323 23.85 4.93 10.36
N LEU A 324 23.27 6.12 10.27
CA LEU A 324 22.62 6.62 9.05
C LEU A 324 23.59 6.70 7.87
N GLN A 325 24.81 7.19 8.11
CA GLN A 325 25.84 7.26 7.06
C GLN A 325 26.27 5.86 6.59
N ARG A 326 26.38 4.89 7.48
CA ARG A 326 26.70 3.50 7.12
C ARG A 326 25.57 2.86 6.30
N ILE A 327 24.32 3.06 6.68
CA ILE A 327 23.16 2.59 5.90
C ILE A 327 23.14 3.27 4.52
N ALA A 328 23.38 4.59 4.46
CA ALA A 328 23.43 5.29 3.18
C ALA A 328 24.53 4.73 2.27
N TRP A 329 25.70 4.45 2.82
CA TRP A 329 26.80 3.83 2.09
C TRP A 329 26.46 2.41 1.62
N ASP A 330 25.88 1.59 2.49
CA ASP A 330 25.42 0.23 2.18
C ASP A 330 24.42 0.22 1.01
N ILE A 331 23.45 1.14 1.03
CA ILE A 331 22.48 1.32 -0.06
C ILE A 331 23.19 1.74 -1.37
N ILE A 332 24.17 2.67 -1.31
CA ILE A 332 24.91 3.11 -2.49
C ILE A 332 25.67 1.93 -3.12
N GLN A 333 26.30 1.09 -2.31
CA GLN A 333 26.99 -0.11 -2.82
C GLN A 333 26.02 -1.08 -3.52
N ASP A 334 24.80 -1.22 -3.03
CA ASP A 334 23.79 -2.05 -3.71
C ASP A 334 23.47 -1.52 -5.11
N PHE A 335 23.52 -0.20 -5.35
CA PHE A 335 23.33 0.36 -6.69
C PHE A 335 24.47 0.03 -7.66
N ASP A 336 25.63 -0.36 -7.17
CA ASP A 336 26.76 -0.78 -7.98
C ASP A 336 26.86 -2.31 -8.15
N LEU A 337 26.20 -3.08 -7.27
CA LEU A 337 26.38 -4.54 -7.19
C LEU A 337 25.09 -5.36 -7.46
N LYS A 338 23.93 -4.82 -7.13
CA LYS A 338 22.69 -5.60 -7.15
C LYS A 338 21.99 -5.57 -8.51
N PRO A 339 21.37 -6.69 -8.92
CA PRO A 339 20.64 -6.77 -10.18
C PRO A 339 19.59 -5.64 -10.29
N ARG A 340 19.40 -5.14 -11.51
CA ARG A 340 18.49 -4.06 -11.89
C ARG A 340 18.85 -2.67 -11.33
N LEU A 341 19.46 -2.57 -10.14
CA LEU A 341 19.97 -1.28 -9.63
C LEU A 341 21.20 -0.85 -10.41
N MET A 342 22.15 -1.78 -10.63
CA MET A 342 23.39 -1.57 -11.40
C MET A 342 23.09 -1.17 -12.85
N ASP A 343 22.13 -1.84 -13.47
CA ASP A 343 21.79 -1.63 -14.88
C ASP A 343 20.86 -0.42 -15.10
N GLY A 344 20.39 0.22 -14.03
CA GLY A 344 19.47 1.35 -14.11
C GLY A 344 18.04 0.98 -14.54
N ASN A 345 17.70 -0.32 -14.60
CA ASN A 345 16.37 -0.81 -14.92
C ASN A 345 15.45 -0.89 -13.69
N GLY A 346 16.02 -0.79 -12.50
CA GLY A 346 15.31 -0.79 -11.23
C GLY A 346 15.73 0.36 -10.34
N ASN A 347 14.90 0.63 -9.37
CA ASN A 347 15.13 1.64 -8.34
C ASN A 347 14.64 1.14 -6.98
N ALA A 348 14.74 1.99 -5.95
CA ALA A 348 14.50 1.60 -4.58
C ALA A 348 13.70 2.64 -3.79
N ILE A 349 13.04 2.16 -2.73
CA ILE A 349 12.43 3.01 -1.70
C ILE A 349 13.16 2.76 -0.38
N LEU A 350 13.53 3.83 0.33
CA LEU A 350 14.02 3.80 1.70
C LEU A 350 12.93 4.32 2.65
N VAL A 351 12.52 3.50 3.59
CA VAL A 351 11.56 3.87 4.64
C VAL A 351 12.30 4.34 5.87
N ALA A 352 12.20 5.63 6.17
CA ALA A 352 12.80 6.28 7.32
C ALA A 352 11.79 6.39 8.48
N ASP A 353 12.30 6.41 9.71
CA ASP A 353 11.48 6.41 10.93
C ASP A 353 10.69 7.72 11.11
N SER A 354 11.29 8.85 10.74
CA SER A 354 10.69 10.17 10.84
C SER A 354 11.05 11.06 9.65
N ILE A 355 10.37 12.19 9.52
CA ILE A 355 10.69 13.21 8.49
C ILE A 355 12.09 13.77 8.71
N TYR A 356 12.50 13.97 9.96
CA TYR A 356 13.84 14.40 10.30
C TYR A 356 14.89 13.38 9.88
N THR A 357 14.65 12.09 10.17
CA THR A 357 15.53 10.99 9.74
C THR A 357 15.62 10.92 8.21
N ALA A 358 14.52 11.13 7.50
CA ALA A 358 14.50 11.18 6.04
C ALA A 358 15.37 12.35 5.49
N CYS A 359 15.31 13.52 6.14
CA CYS A 359 16.17 14.65 5.81
C CYS A 359 17.65 14.34 6.04
N LYS A 360 17.99 13.67 7.16
CA LYS A 360 19.37 13.26 7.46
C LYS A 360 19.89 12.20 6.47
N TYR A 361 19.05 11.27 6.03
CA TYR A 361 19.41 10.35 4.94
C TYR A 361 19.69 11.10 3.63
N TYR A 362 18.80 12.03 3.26
CA TYR A 362 19.01 12.84 2.06
C TYR A 362 20.34 13.60 2.10
N GLU A 363 20.64 14.26 3.23
CA GLU A 363 21.91 14.95 3.44
C GLU A 363 23.11 14.00 3.34
N ALA A 364 23.03 12.80 3.95
CA ALA A 364 24.08 11.79 3.86
C ALA A 364 24.31 11.33 2.40
N PHE A 365 23.24 11.09 1.64
CA PHE A 365 23.35 10.74 0.22
C PHE A 365 23.96 11.86 -0.61
N GLN A 366 23.60 13.13 -0.35
CA GLN A 366 24.21 14.28 -1.04
C GLN A 366 25.70 14.40 -0.72
N GLN A 367 26.12 14.21 0.53
CA GLN A 367 27.53 14.22 0.95
C GLN A 367 28.34 13.10 0.30
N LEU A 368 27.73 11.96 0.00
CA LEU A 368 28.31 10.81 -0.69
C LEU A 368 28.17 10.91 -2.23
N ASP A 369 27.82 12.07 -2.77
CA ASP A 369 27.60 12.36 -4.21
C ASP A 369 26.50 11.51 -4.88
N PHE A 370 25.59 10.93 -4.10
CA PHE A 370 24.44 10.21 -4.61
C PHE A 370 23.24 11.15 -4.78
N LYS A 371 23.20 11.86 -5.93
CA LYS A 371 22.25 12.97 -6.19
C LYS A 371 20.88 12.53 -6.72
N LYS A 372 20.75 11.28 -7.21
CA LYS A 372 19.52 10.76 -7.84
C LYS A 372 18.54 10.22 -6.80
N CYS A 373 18.29 11.01 -5.75
CA CYS A 373 17.35 10.68 -4.68
C CYS A 373 16.46 11.87 -4.33
N ALA A 374 15.28 11.60 -3.77
CA ALA A 374 14.34 12.62 -3.33
C ALA A 374 13.58 12.17 -2.07
N ILE A 375 13.20 13.12 -1.21
CA ILE A 375 12.30 12.88 -0.08
C ILE A 375 10.87 13.09 -0.56
N ILE A 376 9.99 12.13 -0.26
CA ILE A 376 8.55 12.25 -0.48
C ILE A 376 7.85 12.03 0.86
N SER A 377 7.28 13.09 1.42
CA SER A 377 6.64 13.05 2.73
C SER A 377 5.40 13.95 2.81
N SER A 378 4.71 13.95 3.93
CA SER A 378 3.58 14.86 4.20
C SER A 378 4.02 16.26 4.65
N TYR A 379 5.31 16.50 4.83
CA TYR A 379 5.84 17.77 5.28
C TYR A 379 5.88 18.82 4.16
N THR A 380 5.44 20.02 4.48
CA THR A 380 5.56 21.20 3.62
C THR A 380 6.21 22.31 4.43
N PRO A 381 7.40 22.81 4.06
CA PRO A 381 8.08 23.88 4.77
C PRO A 381 7.20 25.12 4.91
N GLN A 382 7.12 25.69 6.12
CA GLN A 382 6.35 26.90 6.39
C GLN A 382 7.23 27.92 7.13
N ALA A 383 7.05 29.22 6.87
CA ALA A 383 7.77 30.27 7.59
C ALA A 383 7.46 30.29 9.11
N GLY A 384 6.37 29.64 9.55
CA GLY A 384 6.05 29.42 10.96
C GLY A 384 6.98 28.42 11.65
N ASP A 385 7.64 27.52 10.88
CA ASP A 385 8.60 26.56 11.42
C ASP A 385 9.86 27.25 12.00
N LEU A 386 10.05 28.54 11.66
CA LEU A 386 11.15 29.38 12.16
C LEU A 386 10.76 30.23 13.39
N ARG A 387 9.53 30.17 13.85
CA ARG A 387 8.99 31.01 14.94
C ARG A 387 8.32 30.14 16.00
N THR A 388 9.10 29.53 16.87
CA THR A 388 8.52 28.79 18.01
C THR A 388 9.10 29.30 19.32
N ASP A 389 8.38 30.20 19.98
CA ASP A 389 8.72 30.74 21.31
C ASP A 389 8.43 29.78 22.49
N THR A 390 8.07 28.49 22.21
CA THR A 390 7.52 27.58 23.24
C THR A 390 8.09 26.15 23.24
N VAL A 391 9.10 25.83 22.44
CA VAL A 391 9.62 24.47 22.25
C VAL A 391 11.03 24.34 22.85
N SER A 392 11.48 23.13 23.16
CA SER A 392 12.84 22.87 23.65
C SER A 392 13.89 23.18 22.57
N ALA A 393 15.08 23.62 22.97
CA ALA A 393 16.17 23.99 22.06
C ALA A 393 16.56 22.88 21.06
N ASP A 394 16.31 21.60 21.42
CA ASP A 394 16.59 20.44 20.55
C ASP A 394 15.53 20.31 19.44
N ASP A 395 14.25 20.56 19.75
CA ASP A 395 13.16 20.51 18.77
C ASP A 395 13.23 21.69 17.77
N GLU A 396 13.72 22.85 18.21
CA GLU A 396 13.97 24.00 17.33
C GLU A 396 15.06 23.71 16.30
N THR A 397 16.15 23.07 16.73
CA THR A 397 17.24 22.69 15.85
C THR A 397 16.80 21.70 14.78
N GLU A 398 16.02 20.65 15.16
CA GLU A 398 15.49 19.68 14.22
C GLU A 398 14.52 20.30 13.21
N THR A 399 13.69 21.24 13.65
CA THR A 399 12.71 21.90 12.80
C THR A 399 13.40 22.81 11.78
N PHE A 400 14.44 23.55 12.21
CA PHE A 400 15.25 24.37 11.32
C PHE A 400 16.01 23.53 10.29
N GLU A 401 16.66 22.43 10.72
CA GLU A 401 17.40 21.55 9.82
C GLU A 401 16.48 20.90 8.77
N LYS A 402 15.28 20.43 9.17
CA LYS A 402 14.27 19.92 8.23
C LYS A 402 13.90 20.95 7.19
N TYR A 403 13.62 22.17 7.64
CA TYR A 403 13.22 23.28 6.79
C TYR A 403 14.33 23.60 5.76
N ASP A 404 15.56 23.76 6.21
CA ASP A 404 16.71 24.06 5.37
C ASP A 404 17.00 22.97 4.32
N ILE A 405 17.00 21.69 4.74
CA ILE A 405 17.23 20.56 3.84
C ILE A 405 16.12 20.46 2.76
N TYR A 406 14.86 20.67 3.15
CA TYR A 406 13.77 20.68 2.19
C TYR A 406 13.87 21.83 1.19
N LEU A 407 14.21 23.03 1.62
CA LEU A 407 14.39 24.16 0.71
C LEU A 407 15.52 23.91 -0.29
N ARG A 408 16.65 23.39 0.19
CA ARG A 408 17.78 23.02 -0.70
C ARG A 408 17.38 21.93 -1.70
N MET A 409 16.62 20.92 -1.27
CA MET A 409 16.09 19.87 -2.15
C MET A 409 15.18 20.45 -3.24
N LEU A 410 14.35 21.45 -2.91
CA LEU A 410 13.45 22.13 -3.84
C LEU A 410 14.16 23.16 -4.73
N GLY A 411 15.48 23.38 -4.54
CA GLY A 411 16.28 24.33 -5.30
C GLY A 411 16.11 25.79 -4.84
N PHE A 412 15.62 26.01 -3.61
CA PHE A 412 15.55 27.34 -3.02
C PHE A 412 16.84 27.70 -2.27
N ASN A 413 17.20 28.97 -2.31
CA ASN A 413 18.24 29.50 -1.41
C ASN A 413 17.58 29.86 -0.07
N PRO A 414 18.05 29.33 1.08
CA PRO A 414 17.50 29.65 2.40
C PRO A 414 17.49 31.16 2.73
N ASP A 415 18.46 31.94 2.18
CA ASP A 415 18.57 33.37 2.40
C ASP A 415 17.58 34.22 1.60
N ASN A 416 16.88 33.61 0.62
CA ASN A 416 15.90 34.28 -0.24
C ASN A 416 14.60 33.50 -0.29
N LEU A 417 13.80 33.64 0.76
CA LEU A 417 12.60 32.85 1.00
C LEU A 417 11.46 33.26 0.08
N PRO A 418 10.91 32.33 -0.70
CA PRO A 418 9.72 32.60 -1.52
C PRO A 418 8.46 32.76 -0.67
N GLU A 419 7.43 33.40 -1.23
CA GLU A 419 6.12 33.51 -0.58
C GLU A 419 5.52 32.13 -0.23
N LYS A 420 4.74 32.05 0.86
CA LYS A 420 4.14 30.78 1.36
C LYS A 420 3.39 29.97 0.32
N ILE A 421 2.68 30.63 -0.58
CA ILE A 421 1.90 29.97 -1.66
C ILE A 421 2.83 29.32 -2.68
N SER A 422 3.98 29.95 -2.95
CA SER A 422 5.00 29.47 -3.87
C SER A 422 5.66 28.16 -3.40
N ILE A 423 5.99 28.05 -2.10
CA ILE A 423 6.65 26.84 -1.54
C ILE A 423 5.74 25.62 -1.67
N ARG A 424 4.48 25.72 -1.29
CA ARG A 424 3.54 24.60 -1.36
C ARG A 424 3.37 24.07 -2.78
N LYS A 425 3.14 24.98 -3.71
CA LYS A 425 2.99 24.61 -5.13
C LYS A 425 4.27 23.93 -5.65
N LYS A 426 5.43 24.43 -5.24
CA LYS A 426 6.71 23.86 -5.64
C LYS A 426 6.93 22.47 -5.06
N VAL A 427 6.50 22.20 -3.82
CA VAL A 427 6.52 20.85 -3.22
C VAL A 427 5.63 19.90 -4.03
N GLU A 428 4.39 20.31 -4.34
CA GLU A 428 3.44 19.50 -5.12
C GLU A 428 4.00 19.18 -6.54
N GLU A 429 4.58 20.17 -7.21
CA GLU A 429 5.23 20.00 -8.52
C GLU A 429 6.45 19.08 -8.44
N PHE A 430 7.34 19.30 -7.47
CA PHE A 430 8.53 18.48 -7.26
C PHE A 430 8.17 17.01 -6.97
N GLU A 431 7.20 16.76 -6.08
CA GLU A 431 6.77 15.41 -5.76
C GLU A 431 6.16 14.70 -6.97
N LYS A 432 5.40 15.41 -7.78
CA LYS A 432 4.83 14.87 -9.01
C LYS A 432 5.93 14.49 -9.99
N GLU A 433 6.87 15.38 -10.23
CA GLU A 433 8.02 15.14 -11.12
C GLU A 433 8.90 13.98 -10.62
N ALA A 434 9.21 13.92 -9.31
CA ALA A 434 10.00 12.86 -8.71
C ALA A 434 9.30 11.49 -8.85
N LYS A 435 7.98 11.42 -8.63
CA LYS A 435 7.19 10.19 -8.82
C LYS A 435 7.14 9.76 -10.29
N GLU A 436 6.95 10.69 -11.21
CA GLU A 436 6.94 10.41 -12.65
C GLU A 436 8.30 9.90 -13.14
N LYS A 437 9.40 10.54 -12.73
CA LYS A 437 10.76 10.07 -13.02
C LYS A 437 11.05 8.70 -12.39
N PHE A 438 10.60 8.46 -11.17
CA PHE A 438 10.79 7.19 -10.49
C PHE A 438 10.11 6.03 -11.23
N ILE A 439 8.95 6.27 -11.85
CA ILE A 439 8.23 5.25 -12.61
C ILE A 439 8.81 5.10 -14.02
N ASN A 440 9.10 6.21 -14.71
CA ASN A 440 9.40 6.18 -16.16
C ASN A 440 10.90 6.22 -16.46
N GLU A 441 11.72 6.69 -15.52
CA GLU A 441 13.16 6.91 -15.69
C GLU A 441 13.96 6.41 -14.47
N PRO A 442 13.93 5.09 -14.14
CA PRO A 442 14.53 4.56 -12.91
C PRO A 442 16.03 4.86 -12.80
N ALA A 443 16.75 4.98 -13.91
CA ALA A 443 18.16 5.38 -13.92
C ALA A 443 18.40 6.85 -13.50
N ASN A 444 17.38 7.72 -13.62
CA ASN A 444 17.47 9.15 -13.30
C ASN A 444 16.90 9.49 -11.92
N MET A 445 15.98 8.67 -11.39
CA MET A 445 15.48 8.74 -10.02
C MET A 445 15.67 7.37 -9.36
N LYS A 446 16.83 7.17 -8.73
CA LYS A 446 17.26 5.87 -8.20
C LYS A 446 16.60 5.52 -6.86
N LEU A 447 16.38 6.53 -5.99
CA LEU A 447 15.93 6.30 -4.63
C LEU A 447 14.88 7.33 -4.19
N LEU A 448 13.75 6.85 -3.67
CA LEU A 448 12.81 7.67 -2.91
C LEU A 448 12.97 7.39 -1.42
N ILE A 449 13.11 8.46 -0.62
CA ILE A 449 13.17 8.40 0.83
C ILE A 449 11.79 8.80 1.35
N VAL A 450 11.14 7.89 2.05
CA VAL A 450 9.75 8.07 2.52
C VAL A 450 9.63 7.78 4.00
N VAL A 451 8.54 8.23 4.63
CA VAL A 451 8.20 7.88 6.02
C VAL A 451 6.96 6.98 6.05
N ASP A 452 5.84 7.46 5.50
CA ASP A 452 4.57 6.73 5.38
C ASP A 452 3.96 6.88 3.99
N LYS A 453 4.24 8.02 3.34
CA LYS A 453 3.75 8.34 2.00
C LYS A 453 4.32 7.37 0.99
N LEU A 454 3.55 6.98 -0.02
CA LEU A 454 3.86 6.00 -1.06
C LEU A 454 3.93 4.52 -0.61
N LEU A 455 3.94 4.21 0.69
CA LEU A 455 3.95 2.81 1.15
C LEU A 455 2.64 2.10 0.82
N THR A 456 1.61 2.86 0.50
CA THR A 456 0.29 2.34 0.13
C THR A 456 -0.21 3.07 -1.12
N GLY A 457 -0.87 2.33 -2.01
CA GLY A 457 -1.48 2.90 -3.23
C GLY A 457 -0.52 3.25 -4.36
N PHE A 458 0.74 3.53 -4.10
CA PHE A 458 1.71 3.88 -5.14
C PHE A 458 2.10 2.68 -5.99
N ASP A 459 1.95 2.77 -7.29
CA ASP A 459 2.29 1.74 -8.25
C ASP A 459 3.51 2.15 -9.08
N ALA A 460 4.63 1.49 -8.82
CA ALA A 460 5.89 1.72 -9.50
C ALA A 460 6.54 0.38 -9.87
N PRO A 461 6.27 -0.16 -11.07
CA PRO A 461 6.83 -1.43 -11.52
C PRO A 461 8.36 -1.53 -11.41
N PRO A 462 9.16 -0.48 -11.74
CA PRO A 462 10.61 -0.53 -11.60
C PRO A 462 11.12 -0.66 -10.16
N CYS A 463 10.29 -0.35 -9.14
CA CYS A 463 10.69 -0.43 -7.74
C CYS A 463 11.03 -1.88 -7.38
N THR A 464 12.32 -2.17 -7.24
CA THR A 464 12.86 -3.53 -7.05
C THR A 464 13.29 -3.77 -5.62
N TYR A 465 13.80 -2.74 -4.92
CA TYR A 465 14.33 -2.84 -3.56
C TYR A 465 13.56 -1.94 -2.60
N LEU A 466 13.26 -2.49 -1.42
CA LEU A 466 12.69 -1.78 -0.28
C LEU A 466 13.65 -1.88 0.89
N TYR A 467 14.25 -0.77 1.27
CA TYR A 467 15.09 -0.63 2.46
C TYR A 467 14.24 -0.13 3.61
N ILE A 468 14.27 -0.81 4.76
CA ILE A 468 13.43 -0.47 5.92
C ILE A 468 14.31 -0.13 7.12
N ASP A 469 14.33 1.15 7.51
CA ASP A 469 14.90 1.66 8.75
C ASP A 469 13.83 2.30 9.64
N LYS A 470 12.69 1.63 9.74
CA LYS A 470 11.53 2.03 10.55
C LYS A 470 10.93 0.83 11.23
N ASN A 471 10.55 0.96 12.52
CA ASN A 471 9.75 -0.05 13.17
C ASN A 471 8.35 -0.06 12.57
N MET A 472 8.00 -1.14 11.90
CA MET A 472 6.72 -1.31 11.22
C MET A 472 6.08 -2.62 11.67
N GLN A 473 4.77 -2.62 11.80
CA GLN A 473 4.01 -3.79 12.23
C GLN A 473 2.77 -3.97 11.35
N ASP A 474 2.25 -5.19 11.35
CA ASP A 474 0.94 -5.54 10.80
C ASP A 474 0.70 -5.04 9.35
N HIS A 475 -0.42 -4.38 9.12
CA HIS A 475 -0.84 -3.90 7.79
C HIS A 475 0.16 -2.94 7.15
N GLY A 476 0.78 -2.05 7.93
CA GLY A 476 1.75 -1.09 7.40
C GLY A 476 2.96 -1.76 6.76
N LEU A 477 3.49 -2.78 7.42
CA LEU A 477 4.60 -3.57 6.90
C LEU A 477 4.19 -4.34 5.64
N PHE A 478 3.04 -5.03 5.65
CA PHE A 478 2.53 -5.75 4.48
C PHE A 478 2.32 -4.83 3.27
N GLN A 479 1.78 -3.65 3.50
CA GLN A 479 1.57 -2.68 2.43
C GLN A 479 2.89 -2.16 1.85
N ALA A 480 3.90 -1.95 2.69
CA ALA A 480 5.22 -1.53 2.25
C ALA A 480 5.92 -2.60 1.40
N ILE A 481 5.96 -3.86 1.86
CA ILE A 481 6.62 -4.94 1.13
C ILE A 481 5.98 -5.24 -0.22
N CYS A 482 4.67 -5.03 -0.35
CA CYS A 482 3.97 -5.17 -1.62
C CYS A 482 4.28 -4.04 -2.63
N ARG A 483 5.17 -3.09 -2.33
CA ARG A 483 5.61 -2.09 -3.32
C ARG A 483 6.60 -2.67 -4.32
N VAL A 484 7.39 -3.64 -3.91
CA VAL A 484 8.46 -4.23 -4.75
C VAL A 484 8.06 -5.50 -5.49
N ASN A 485 6.88 -6.05 -5.25
CA ASN A 485 6.40 -7.29 -5.87
C ASN A 485 5.70 -7.12 -7.22
N ARG A 486 5.76 -5.94 -7.83
CA ARG A 486 5.15 -5.66 -9.14
C ARG A 486 5.97 -6.25 -10.26
N LEU A 487 5.27 -6.79 -11.26
CA LEU A 487 5.89 -7.20 -12.52
C LEU A 487 6.48 -6.00 -13.25
N ASP A 488 7.66 -6.17 -13.84
CA ASP A 488 8.33 -5.14 -14.66
C ASP A 488 9.20 -5.81 -15.74
N GLY A 489 8.55 -6.25 -16.81
CA GLY A 489 9.18 -7.03 -17.86
C GLY A 489 9.71 -8.39 -17.38
N ASP A 490 10.51 -9.03 -18.22
CA ASP A 490 11.03 -10.38 -17.96
C ASP A 490 12.30 -10.37 -17.07
N THR A 491 12.88 -9.20 -16.84
CA THR A 491 14.14 -9.06 -16.09
C THR A 491 13.94 -8.90 -14.59
N LYS A 492 12.71 -8.67 -14.12
CA LYS A 492 12.40 -8.57 -12.71
C LYS A 492 11.82 -9.88 -12.19
N GLU A 493 12.65 -10.66 -11.53
CA GLU A 493 12.27 -11.97 -11.00
C GLU A 493 11.70 -11.91 -9.59
N PHE A 494 12.19 -10.97 -8.76
CA PHE A 494 11.83 -10.83 -7.35
C PHE A 494 11.68 -9.37 -6.92
N GLY A 495 10.92 -9.16 -5.83
CA GLY A 495 11.04 -7.97 -5.02
C GLY A 495 12.00 -8.22 -3.85
N TYR A 496 12.85 -7.26 -3.52
CA TYR A 496 13.84 -7.40 -2.46
C TYR A 496 13.52 -6.49 -1.28
N ILE A 497 13.56 -7.05 -0.08
CA ILE A 497 13.35 -6.35 1.19
C ILE A 497 14.65 -6.41 1.96
N VAL A 498 15.22 -5.25 2.25
CA VAL A 498 16.42 -5.11 3.10
C VAL A 498 16.00 -4.42 4.39
N ASP A 499 16.15 -5.13 5.49
CA ASP A 499 15.68 -4.71 6.80
C ASP A 499 16.85 -4.38 7.74
N TYR A 500 16.83 -3.16 8.31
CA TYR A 500 17.82 -2.68 9.27
C TYR A 500 17.30 -2.64 10.73
N LYS A 501 16.07 -3.18 10.99
CA LYS A 501 15.37 -3.10 12.30
C LYS A 501 15.01 -4.45 12.92
N GLN A 502 15.42 -5.58 12.32
CA GLN A 502 15.05 -6.94 12.77
C GLN A 502 13.53 -7.20 12.79
N LEU A 503 12.81 -6.74 11.77
CA LEU A 503 11.36 -6.88 11.70
C LEU A 503 10.90 -8.33 11.48
N PHE A 504 11.78 -9.22 11.06
CA PHE A 504 11.45 -10.62 10.78
C PHE A 504 10.90 -11.35 12.02
N GLY A 505 11.50 -11.11 13.21
CA GLY A 505 11.02 -11.68 14.46
C GLY A 505 9.63 -11.19 14.85
N ASP A 506 9.37 -9.90 14.69
CA ASP A 506 8.07 -9.29 14.95
C ASP A 506 7.03 -9.73 13.92
N LEU A 507 7.44 -9.91 12.68
CA LEU A 507 6.62 -10.41 11.61
C LEU A 507 6.26 -11.90 11.85
N LYS A 508 7.22 -12.74 12.21
CA LYS A 508 6.99 -14.15 12.59
C LYS A 508 6.08 -14.25 13.81
N ASN A 509 6.32 -13.44 14.84
CA ASN A 509 5.49 -13.39 16.05
C ASN A 509 4.08 -12.84 15.78
N ALA A 510 3.96 -11.87 14.90
CA ALA A 510 2.66 -11.40 14.41
C ALA A 510 1.95 -12.54 13.69
N MET A 511 2.64 -13.22 12.78
CA MET A 511 2.12 -14.36 12.03
C MET A 511 1.70 -15.51 12.94
N ASP A 512 2.50 -15.86 13.96
CA ASP A 512 2.15 -16.89 14.96
C ASP A 512 0.92 -16.49 15.79
N LYS A 513 0.78 -15.22 16.15
CA LYS A 513 -0.44 -14.69 16.80
C LYS A 513 -1.66 -14.73 15.88
N TYR A 514 -1.47 -14.64 14.57
CA TYR A 514 -2.53 -14.73 13.58
C TYR A 514 -2.95 -16.16 13.26
N THR A 515 -2.06 -17.14 13.38
CA THR A 515 -2.35 -18.55 13.12
C THR A 515 -2.97 -19.26 14.32
N SER A 516 -2.70 -18.84 15.56
CA SER A 516 -3.22 -19.47 16.78
C SER A 516 -4.71 -19.20 17.05
N GLY A 517 -5.61 -19.52 16.08
CA GLY A 517 -7.06 -19.57 16.26
C GLY A 517 -7.86 -18.33 15.80
N ALA A 518 -7.26 -17.43 15.00
CA ALA A 518 -7.98 -16.29 14.42
C ALA A 518 -8.54 -16.57 13.04
N PHE A 519 -8.06 -17.59 12.38
CA PHE A 519 -8.37 -17.92 11.01
C PHE A 519 -8.81 -19.38 10.92
N GLU A 520 -10.08 -19.66 11.13
CA GLU A 520 -10.64 -21.00 10.86
C GLU A 520 -10.49 -21.44 9.39
N ASN A 521 -9.98 -20.54 8.51
CA ASN A 521 -9.77 -20.77 7.08
C ASN A 521 -8.37 -20.35 6.59
N TYR A 522 -7.39 -20.16 7.49
CA TYR A 522 -5.99 -19.86 7.13
C TYR A 522 -5.09 -21.00 7.54
N ASP A 523 -4.34 -21.52 6.58
CA ASP A 523 -3.23 -22.42 6.86
C ASP A 523 -1.96 -21.58 7.06
N PHE A 524 -1.07 -21.98 7.99
CA PHE A 524 0.26 -21.39 8.21
C PHE A 524 1.04 -21.24 6.88
N LYS A 525 0.83 -22.18 5.96
CA LYS A 525 1.38 -22.17 4.61
C LYS A 525 1.01 -20.94 3.76
N ASP A 526 -0.11 -20.29 4.03
CA ASP A 526 -0.58 -19.13 3.26
C ASP A 526 0.25 -17.87 3.53
N VAL A 527 0.94 -17.84 4.66
CA VAL A 527 1.76 -16.72 5.12
C VAL A 527 3.25 -17.08 5.07
N ASP A 528 3.60 -18.36 5.17
CA ASP A 528 4.96 -18.90 5.05
C ASP A 528 5.56 -18.63 3.64
N GLY A 529 4.70 -18.51 2.62
CA GLY A 529 5.09 -18.09 1.26
C GLY A 529 5.51 -16.63 1.14
N LEU A 530 5.06 -15.76 2.07
CA LEU A 530 5.35 -14.32 2.05
C LEU A 530 6.77 -13.98 2.50
N LEU A 531 7.37 -14.83 3.35
CA LEU A 531 8.61 -14.53 4.05
C LEU A 531 9.45 -15.78 4.25
N LYS A 532 9.75 -16.51 3.20
CA LYS A 532 10.75 -17.57 3.30
C LYS A 532 12.12 -16.94 3.52
N GLU A 533 12.70 -17.22 4.67
CA GLU A 533 14.12 -17.04 4.92
C GLU A 533 14.87 -18.01 4.01
N ARG A 534 15.03 -17.63 2.75
CA ARG A 534 15.68 -18.48 1.74
C ARG A 534 17.20 -18.54 1.86
N SER A 535 17.77 -17.97 2.91
CA SER A 535 19.18 -18.21 3.24
C SER A 535 19.49 -19.71 3.30
N ILE A 536 18.60 -20.52 3.86
CA ILE A 536 18.74 -21.98 3.93
C ILE A 536 18.56 -22.64 2.55
N GLU A 537 17.54 -22.22 1.79
CA GLU A 537 17.32 -22.73 0.42
C GLU A 537 18.42 -22.26 -0.55
N SER A 538 18.88 -21.01 -0.43
CA SER A 538 20.01 -20.52 -1.24
C SER A 538 21.31 -21.23 -0.92
N ILE A 539 21.58 -21.56 0.36
CA ILE A 539 22.74 -22.36 0.75
C ILE A 539 22.61 -23.79 0.23
N LYS A 540 21.40 -24.36 0.23
CA LYS A 540 21.15 -25.69 -0.30
C LYS A 540 21.33 -25.72 -1.82
N HIS A 541 20.78 -24.75 -2.51
CA HIS A 541 20.94 -24.62 -3.97
C HIS A 541 22.37 -24.31 -4.39
N PHE A 542 23.10 -23.50 -3.61
CA PHE A 542 24.52 -23.27 -3.80
C PHE A 542 25.34 -24.56 -3.63
N LYS A 543 25.00 -25.39 -2.63
CA LYS A 543 25.64 -26.69 -2.43
C LYS A 543 25.34 -27.66 -3.58
N GLU A 544 24.09 -27.67 -4.07
CA GLU A 544 23.69 -28.50 -5.22
C GLU A 544 24.46 -28.09 -6.50
N ILE A 545 24.56 -26.79 -6.78
CA ILE A 545 25.36 -26.27 -7.91
C ILE A 545 26.85 -26.59 -7.73
N PHE A 546 27.36 -26.48 -6.50
CA PHE A 546 28.77 -26.78 -6.22
C PHE A 546 29.07 -28.29 -6.40
N GLU A 547 28.17 -29.17 -5.95
CA GLU A 547 28.27 -30.61 -6.16
C GLU A 547 28.11 -31.01 -7.66
N GLU A 548 27.34 -30.26 -8.43
CA GLU A 548 27.27 -30.46 -9.91
C GLU A 548 28.56 -30.03 -10.57
N LEU A 549 29.13 -28.89 -10.22
CA LEU A 549 30.41 -28.41 -10.71
C LEU A 549 31.59 -29.35 -10.36
N GLU A 550 31.57 -29.96 -9.14
CA GLU A 550 32.59 -30.96 -8.77
C GLU A 550 32.47 -32.29 -9.54
N LYS A 551 31.29 -32.60 -10.08
CA LYS A 551 31.10 -33.80 -10.93
C LYS A 551 31.56 -33.61 -12.37
N ASP A 552 31.64 -32.38 -12.85
CA ASP A 552 32.05 -32.01 -14.19
C ASP A 552 33.58 -31.73 -14.30
N TYR A 553 34.30 -31.78 -13.19
CA TYR A 553 35.77 -31.74 -13.10
C TYR A 553 36.32 -33.06 -12.57
#